data_4ad028bb96c1dfc453677807cf382887
#
_entry.id   4ad028bb96c1dfc453677807cf382887
#
_cell.length_a   1.000
_cell.length_b   1.000
_cell.length_c   1.000
_cell.angle_alpha   90.00
_cell.angle_beta   90.00
_cell.angle_gamma   90.00
#
_symmetry.space_group_name_H-M   'P 1'
#
loop_
_entity.id
_entity.type
_entity.pdbx_description
1 polymer ?
#
loop_
_entity_poly.entity_id
_entity_poly.type
_entity_poly.pdbx_seq_one_letter_code
_entity_poly.pdbx_strand_id
1 'polypeptide(L)'
;HNQPVGTWSDDTSMALATCDSIRATGRVDMRDMRERFVRWYREGAYTVSGLFDIGGTTADALSSGCGRAGERDNGNGSLMRILPLAFTDATDDEVRAVSAITHAHTISCEACVRMVHVARRLAAGEGPHDVAGSLTGVPESEVRSGGFVLSTERAALWCLANTSSYAECVLAAVNL
;
A
#
# COMPACT_ATOMS: atom_id res chain seq x y z
N HIS A 1 12.15 -12.30 -10.01
CA HIS A 1 11.40 -13.35 -9.29
C HIS A 1 11.02 -14.54 -10.20
N ASN A 2 11.36 -14.51 -11.51
CA ASN A 2 11.07 -15.58 -12.47
C ASN A 2 9.60 -16.07 -12.46
N GLN A 3 8.66 -15.15 -12.26
CA GLN A 3 7.24 -15.47 -12.27
C GLN A 3 6.68 -15.50 -13.70
N PRO A 4 5.66 -16.31 -13.99
CA PRO A 4 4.96 -16.29 -15.27
C PRO A 4 4.36 -14.93 -15.60
N VAL A 5 4.24 -14.60 -16.88
CA VAL A 5 3.56 -13.39 -17.35
C VAL A 5 2.12 -13.37 -16.82
N GLY A 6 1.69 -12.24 -16.28
CA GLY A 6 0.36 -12.06 -15.66
C GLY A 6 0.28 -12.42 -14.19
N THR A 7 1.38 -12.86 -13.57
CA THR A 7 1.45 -13.03 -12.12
C THR A 7 1.63 -11.68 -11.43
N TRP A 8 0.92 -11.47 -10.34
CA TRP A 8 1.07 -10.32 -9.46
C TRP A 8 1.58 -10.73 -8.08
N SER A 9 2.24 -9.81 -7.38
CA SER A 9 2.84 -10.01 -6.07
C SER A 9 1.83 -9.84 -4.91
N ASP A 10 2.37 -9.78 -3.69
CA ASP A 10 1.67 -9.47 -2.45
C ASP A 10 0.94 -8.11 -2.50
N ASP A 11 1.49 -7.10 -3.18
CA ASP A 11 0.84 -5.79 -3.38
C ASP A 11 -0.59 -5.95 -3.89
N THR A 12 -0.75 -6.58 -5.03
CA THR A 12 -2.06 -6.78 -5.66
C THR A 12 -2.92 -7.75 -4.85
N SER A 13 -2.34 -8.85 -4.36
CA SER A 13 -3.07 -9.86 -3.59
C SER A 13 -3.69 -9.26 -2.32
N MET A 14 -2.94 -8.46 -1.57
CA MET A 14 -3.43 -7.82 -0.36
C MET A 14 -4.38 -6.66 -0.65
N ALA A 15 -4.19 -5.91 -1.75
CA ALA A 15 -5.15 -4.92 -2.19
C ALA A 15 -6.50 -5.56 -2.57
N LEU A 16 -6.50 -6.68 -3.29
CA LEU A 16 -7.70 -7.46 -3.61
C LEU A 16 -8.40 -7.99 -2.35
N ALA A 17 -7.64 -8.49 -1.38
CA ALA A 17 -8.18 -8.93 -0.09
C ALA A 17 -8.85 -7.77 0.68
N THR A 18 -8.26 -6.57 0.64
CA THR A 18 -8.84 -5.35 1.21
C THR A 18 -10.15 -4.98 0.52
N CYS A 19 -10.15 -4.93 -0.82
CA CYS A 19 -11.37 -4.66 -1.61
C CYS A 19 -12.48 -5.68 -1.32
N ASP A 20 -12.13 -6.96 -1.26
CA ASP A 20 -13.09 -8.03 -1.04
C ASP A 20 -13.70 -7.98 0.37
N SER A 21 -12.91 -7.58 1.38
CA SER A 21 -13.43 -7.32 2.73
C SER A 21 -14.45 -6.18 2.74
N ILE A 22 -14.09 -5.03 2.16
CA ILE A 22 -14.99 -3.87 2.07
C ILE A 22 -16.28 -4.23 1.33
N ARG A 23 -16.17 -4.93 0.20
CA ARG A 23 -17.32 -5.38 -0.59
C ARG A 23 -18.24 -6.32 0.18
N ALA A 24 -17.67 -7.26 0.95
CA ALA A 24 -18.43 -8.28 1.67
C ALA A 24 -19.12 -7.72 2.93
N THR A 25 -18.47 -6.78 3.62
CA THR A 25 -18.95 -6.25 4.90
C THR A 25 -19.69 -4.92 4.77
N GLY A 26 -19.53 -4.24 3.63
CA GLY A 26 -20.07 -2.89 3.38
C GLY A 26 -19.42 -1.79 4.22
N ARG A 27 -18.30 -2.08 4.89
CA ARG A 27 -17.58 -1.17 5.78
C ARG A 27 -16.11 -1.57 5.94
N VAL A 28 -15.32 -0.75 6.66
CA VAL A 28 -13.98 -1.12 7.10
C VAL A 28 -14.10 -2.06 8.32
N ASP A 29 -13.82 -3.35 8.11
CA ASP A 29 -13.87 -4.36 9.16
C ASP A 29 -12.48 -5.01 9.33
N MET A 30 -11.75 -4.59 10.37
CA MET A 30 -10.38 -5.03 10.65
C MET A 30 -10.28 -6.54 10.89
N ARG A 31 -11.32 -7.14 11.45
CA ARG A 31 -11.33 -8.59 11.72
C ARG A 31 -11.44 -9.38 10.42
N ASP A 32 -12.44 -9.06 9.59
CA ASP A 32 -12.64 -9.72 8.29
C ASP A 32 -11.43 -9.50 7.38
N MET A 33 -10.91 -8.27 7.35
CA MET A 33 -9.73 -7.92 6.54
C MET A 33 -8.50 -8.73 6.96
N ARG A 34 -8.27 -8.86 8.28
CA ARG A 34 -7.21 -9.68 8.81
C ARG A 34 -7.38 -11.16 8.47
N GLU A 35 -8.58 -11.71 8.61
CA GLU A 35 -8.87 -13.11 8.27
C GLU A 35 -8.56 -13.39 6.79
N ARG A 36 -8.85 -12.43 5.88
CA ARG A 36 -8.48 -12.53 4.45
C ARG A 36 -6.98 -12.47 4.24
N PHE A 37 -6.26 -11.61 4.94
CA PHE A 37 -4.78 -11.57 4.87
C PHE A 37 -4.15 -12.86 5.39
N VAL A 38 -4.69 -13.47 6.44
CA VAL A 38 -4.25 -14.79 6.95
C VAL A 38 -4.52 -15.88 5.92
N ARG A 39 -5.68 -15.86 5.24
CA ARG A 39 -5.97 -16.81 4.15
C ARG A 39 -5.02 -16.62 2.97
N TRP A 40 -4.73 -15.38 2.58
CA TRP A 40 -3.69 -15.12 1.59
C TRP A 40 -2.35 -15.74 2.02
N TYR A 41 -1.91 -15.47 3.24
CA TYR A 41 -0.64 -15.94 3.76
C TYR A 41 -0.54 -17.46 3.88
N ARG A 42 -1.60 -18.14 4.32
CA ARG A 42 -1.59 -19.58 4.60
C ARG A 42 -2.03 -20.45 3.43
N GLU A 43 -2.93 -19.95 2.62
CA GLU A 43 -3.64 -20.74 1.61
C GLU A 43 -3.37 -20.22 0.18
N GLY A 44 -2.65 -19.10 0.02
CA GLY A 44 -2.42 -18.49 -1.29
C GLY A 44 -3.69 -17.87 -1.91
N ALA A 45 -4.70 -17.53 -1.10
CA ALA A 45 -5.88 -16.83 -1.58
C ALA A 45 -5.47 -15.51 -2.27
N TYR A 46 -6.20 -15.10 -3.32
CA TYR A 46 -5.90 -13.90 -4.11
C TYR A 46 -4.59 -13.94 -4.93
N THR A 47 -3.94 -15.09 -5.04
CA THR A 47 -2.74 -15.27 -5.88
C THR A 47 -3.07 -15.94 -7.21
N VAL A 48 -2.19 -15.77 -8.20
CA VAL A 48 -2.30 -16.46 -9.50
C VAL A 48 -1.55 -17.79 -9.47
N SER A 49 -0.32 -17.79 -8.97
CA SER A 49 0.60 -18.94 -9.02
C SER A 49 1.16 -19.32 -7.65
N GLY A 50 0.48 -18.94 -6.58
CA GLY A 50 0.91 -19.17 -5.21
C GLY A 50 1.53 -17.94 -4.56
N LEU A 51 1.84 -18.08 -3.28
CA LEU A 51 2.41 -17.00 -2.46
C LEU A 51 3.87 -16.76 -2.83
N PHE A 52 4.24 -15.52 -3.12
CA PHE A 52 5.62 -15.07 -3.24
C PHE A 52 5.74 -13.61 -2.82
N ASP A 53 6.98 -13.12 -2.64
CA ASP A 53 7.34 -11.73 -2.33
C ASP A 53 6.70 -11.18 -1.05
N ILE A 54 6.58 -12.02 -0.02
CA ILE A 54 6.07 -11.57 1.26
C ILE A 54 7.14 -10.89 2.10
N GLY A 55 6.88 -9.68 2.57
CA GLY A 55 7.74 -8.96 3.51
C GLY A 55 7.79 -9.58 4.91
N GLY A 56 8.98 -9.59 5.53
CA GLY A 56 9.19 -10.19 6.86
C GLY A 56 8.23 -9.65 7.94
N THR A 57 8.06 -8.33 8.02
CA THR A 57 7.13 -7.69 8.98
C THR A 57 5.69 -8.18 8.78
N THR A 58 5.24 -8.33 7.52
CA THR A 58 3.91 -8.86 7.20
C THR A 58 3.77 -10.32 7.65
N ALA A 59 4.75 -11.17 7.32
CA ALA A 59 4.76 -12.58 7.70
C ALA A 59 4.72 -12.75 9.22
N ASP A 60 5.56 -12.01 9.94
CA ASP A 60 5.62 -12.04 11.41
C ASP A 60 4.30 -11.58 12.05
N ALA A 61 3.70 -10.51 11.54
CA ALA A 61 2.44 -9.98 12.05
C ALA A 61 1.27 -10.96 11.84
N LEU A 62 1.18 -11.58 10.66
CA LEU A 62 0.12 -12.53 10.34
C LEU A 62 0.31 -13.86 11.08
N SER A 63 1.55 -14.26 11.32
CA SER A 63 1.86 -15.48 12.11
C SER A 63 1.60 -15.31 13.60
N SER A 64 2.06 -14.17 14.18
CA SER A 64 1.92 -13.89 15.62
C SER A 64 0.52 -13.42 16.01
N GLY A 65 -0.23 -12.93 15.04
CA GLY A 65 -1.54 -12.36 15.31
C GLY A 65 -1.52 -10.91 15.78
N CYS A 66 -0.39 -10.21 15.73
CA CYS A 66 -0.22 -8.84 16.21
C CYS A 66 0.60 -8.01 15.22
N GLY A 67 0.14 -6.81 14.90
CA GLY A 67 0.89 -5.88 14.08
C GLY A 67 2.21 -5.48 14.74
N ARG A 68 3.25 -5.30 13.94
CA ARG A 68 4.60 -4.98 14.39
C ARG A 68 4.76 -3.47 14.52
N ALA A 69 5.37 -3.02 15.63
CA ALA A 69 5.51 -1.60 15.98
C ALA A 69 6.96 -1.19 16.29
N GLY A 70 7.94 -2.02 16.00
CA GLY A 70 9.35 -1.70 16.19
C GLY A 70 9.86 -0.69 15.16
N GLU A 71 10.96 0.01 15.45
CA GLU A 71 11.58 1.00 14.54
C GLU A 71 11.94 0.40 13.17
N ARG A 72 12.28 -0.89 13.12
CA ARG A 72 12.64 -1.62 11.90
C ARG A 72 11.43 -2.21 11.15
N ASP A 73 10.21 -2.06 11.70
CA ASP A 73 8.98 -2.60 11.14
C ASP A 73 8.23 -1.58 10.26
N ASN A 74 8.94 -0.56 9.77
CA ASN A 74 8.42 0.51 8.92
C ASN A 74 8.60 0.23 7.42
N GLY A 75 8.35 -1.00 6.99
CA GLY A 75 8.25 -1.34 5.57
C GLY A 75 6.97 -0.80 4.93
N ASN A 76 6.91 -0.84 3.61
CA ASN A 76 5.77 -0.37 2.81
C ASN A 76 4.57 -1.33 2.75
N GLY A 77 4.62 -2.49 3.42
CA GLY A 77 3.64 -3.58 3.27
C GLY A 77 2.21 -3.25 3.73
N SER A 78 1.98 -2.17 4.50
CA SER A 78 0.64 -1.64 4.71
C SER A 78 0.26 -0.58 3.67
N LEU A 79 1.22 0.25 3.23
CA LEU A 79 1.02 1.31 2.27
C LEU A 79 0.54 0.76 0.91
N MET A 80 1.16 -0.31 0.42
CA MET A 80 0.87 -0.92 -0.87
C MET A 80 -0.59 -1.38 -1.05
N ARG A 81 -1.30 -1.65 0.05
CA ARG A 81 -2.67 -2.20 0.07
C ARG A 81 -3.74 -1.25 0.62
N ILE A 82 -3.37 0.00 0.96
CA ILE A 82 -4.27 0.90 1.68
C ILE A 82 -5.24 1.65 0.77
N LEU A 83 -4.91 1.81 -0.51
CA LEU A 83 -5.65 2.65 -1.46
C LEU A 83 -7.15 2.33 -1.59
N PRO A 84 -7.64 1.09 -1.47
CA PRO A 84 -9.08 0.82 -1.50
C PRO A 84 -9.89 1.61 -0.48
N LEU A 85 -9.29 2.01 0.66
CA LEU A 85 -9.97 2.81 1.67
C LEU A 85 -10.28 4.25 1.21
N ALA A 86 -9.58 4.74 0.19
CA ALA A 86 -9.86 6.06 -0.37
C ALA A 86 -11.26 6.15 -0.99
N PHE A 87 -11.83 5.03 -1.41
CA PHE A 87 -13.16 4.93 -2.03
C PHE A 87 -14.26 4.54 -1.03
N THR A 88 -14.01 4.76 0.26
CA THR A 88 -14.95 4.52 1.36
C THR A 88 -15.00 5.75 2.28
N ASP A 89 -15.93 5.76 3.23
CA ASP A 89 -16.03 6.78 4.27
C ASP A 89 -15.09 6.50 5.46
N ALA A 90 -14.03 5.70 5.26
CA ALA A 90 -13.07 5.36 6.29
C ALA A 90 -12.49 6.61 6.97
N THR A 91 -12.56 6.64 8.29
CA THR A 91 -11.90 7.67 9.11
C THR A 91 -10.39 7.45 9.14
N ASP A 92 -9.63 8.47 9.51
CA ASP A 92 -8.18 8.36 9.68
C ASP A 92 -7.80 7.29 10.73
N ASP A 93 -8.60 7.13 11.77
CA ASP A 93 -8.38 6.10 12.79
C ASP A 93 -8.62 4.69 12.24
N GLU A 94 -9.59 4.51 11.37
CA GLU A 94 -9.79 3.23 10.67
C GLU A 94 -8.64 2.94 9.69
N VAL A 95 -8.14 3.94 8.97
CA VAL A 95 -6.95 3.79 8.10
C VAL A 95 -5.72 3.37 8.92
N ARG A 96 -5.48 4.02 10.07
CA ARG A 96 -4.41 3.62 11.01
C ARG A 96 -4.60 2.18 11.50
N ALA A 97 -5.82 1.81 11.88
CA ALA A 97 -6.14 0.47 12.36
C ALA A 97 -5.92 -0.60 11.28
N VAL A 98 -6.26 -0.32 10.03
CA VAL A 98 -5.99 -1.22 8.88
C VAL A 98 -4.48 -1.36 8.63
N SER A 99 -3.71 -0.28 8.69
CA SER A 99 -2.24 -0.36 8.63
C SER A 99 -1.71 -1.25 9.76
N ALA A 100 -2.19 -1.02 10.98
CA ALA A 100 -1.77 -1.69 12.19
C ALA A 100 -2.09 -3.20 12.23
N ILE A 101 -2.89 -3.73 11.31
CA ILE A 101 -3.05 -5.19 11.16
C ILE A 101 -1.67 -5.86 10.98
N THR A 102 -0.73 -5.20 10.29
CA THR A 102 0.63 -5.71 10.06
C THR A 102 1.72 -4.73 10.48
N HIS A 103 1.59 -3.45 10.16
CA HIS A 103 2.55 -2.37 10.40
C HIS A 103 1.94 -1.34 11.36
N ALA A 104 2.15 -1.54 12.66
CA ALA A 104 1.51 -0.76 13.71
C ALA A 104 2.36 0.42 14.21
N HIS A 105 3.56 0.64 13.66
CA HIS A 105 4.36 1.80 13.99
C HIS A 105 3.74 3.08 13.43
N THR A 106 3.78 4.17 14.19
CA THR A 106 3.16 5.46 13.84
C THR A 106 3.57 5.95 12.46
N ILE A 107 4.84 5.82 12.07
CA ILE A 107 5.33 6.24 10.75
C ILE A 107 4.55 5.55 9.60
N SER A 108 4.36 4.24 9.69
CA SER A 108 3.62 3.47 8.67
C SER A 108 2.14 3.82 8.66
N CYS A 109 1.53 3.98 9.84
CA CYS A 109 0.12 4.37 9.95
C CYS A 109 -0.14 5.76 9.34
N GLU A 110 0.70 6.74 9.66
CA GLU A 110 0.55 8.10 9.12
C GLU A 110 0.84 8.18 7.61
N ALA A 111 1.78 7.40 7.09
CA ALA A 111 2.00 7.29 5.64
C ALA A 111 0.75 6.76 4.93
N CYS A 112 0.07 5.76 5.51
CA CYS A 112 -1.20 5.25 4.99
C CYS A 112 -2.30 6.31 4.98
N VAL A 113 -2.44 7.08 6.07
CA VAL A 113 -3.42 8.18 6.15
C VAL A 113 -3.16 9.22 5.06
N ARG A 114 -1.91 9.70 4.91
CA ARG A 114 -1.55 10.66 3.87
C ARG A 114 -1.85 10.14 2.46
N MET A 115 -1.53 8.86 2.18
CA MET A 115 -1.77 8.26 0.87
C MET A 115 -3.27 8.13 0.56
N VAL A 116 -4.10 7.79 1.54
CA VAL A 116 -5.57 7.78 1.39
C VAL A 116 -6.09 9.19 1.09
N HIS A 117 -5.58 10.22 1.77
CA HIS A 117 -5.97 11.61 1.50
C HIS A 117 -5.55 12.05 0.08
N VAL A 118 -4.33 11.72 -0.35
CA VAL A 118 -3.88 11.98 -1.74
C VAL A 118 -4.81 11.31 -2.74
N ALA A 119 -5.13 10.04 -2.54
CA ALA A 119 -6.02 9.30 -3.45
C ALA A 119 -7.44 9.88 -3.49
N ARG A 120 -7.99 10.34 -2.36
CA ARG A 120 -9.29 11.02 -2.29
C ARG A 120 -9.30 12.34 -3.06
N ARG A 121 -8.23 13.14 -2.92
CA ARG A 121 -8.09 14.40 -3.67
C ARG A 121 -8.03 14.16 -5.17
N LEU A 122 -7.25 13.17 -5.62
CA LEU A 122 -7.20 12.76 -7.03
C LEU A 122 -8.56 12.25 -7.51
N ALA A 123 -9.25 11.44 -6.73
CA ALA A 123 -10.59 10.95 -7.06
C ALA A 123 -11.65 12.08 -7.13
N ALA A 124 -11.45 13.16 -6.39
CA ALA A 124 -12.26 14.37 -6.45
C ALA A 124 -11.92 15.27 -7.66
N GLY A 125 -10.93 14.90 -8.48
CA GLY A 125 -10.56 15.61 -9.70
C GLY A 125 -9.41 16.61 -9.54
N GLU A 126 -8.72 16.65 -8.39
CA GLU A 126 -7.51 17.45 -8.25
C GLU A 126 -6.39 16.88 -9.15
N GLY A 127 -5.58 17.77 -9.71
CA GLY A 127 -4.48 17.38 -10.58
C GLY A 127 -3.31 16.75 -9.81
N PRO A 128 -2.50 15.88 -10.46
CA PRO A 128 -1.29 15.33 -9.85
C PRO A 128 -0.35 16.38 -9.25
N HIS A 129 -0.19 17.53 -9.93
CA HIS A 129 0.62 18.63 -9.45
C HIS A 129 0.04 19.32 -8.21
N ASP A 130 -1.28 19.32 -8.04
CA ASP A 130 -1.92 19.92 -6.86
C ASP A 130 -1.71 19.09 -5.60
N VAL A 131 -1.62 17.76 -5.76
CA VAL A 131 -1.44 16.84 -4.63
C VAL A 131 0.02 16.48 -4.33
N ALA A 132 0.91 16.55 -5.32
CA ALA A 132 2.31 16.15 -5.22
C ALA A 132 3.32 17.21 -5.71
N GLY A 133 2.85 18.44 -5.95
CA GLY A 133 3.62 19.52 -6.61
C GLY A 133 4.92 19.93 -5.91
N SER A 134 5.06 19.68 -4.61
CA SER A 134 6.32 19.90 -3.89
C SER A 134 7.47 19.00 -4.37
N LEU A 135 7.17 17.97 -5.14
CA LEU A 135 8.13 17.02 -5.73
C LEU A 135 8.36 17.27 -7.23
N THR A 136 7.65 18.23 -7.83
CA THR A 136 7.84 18.60 -9.23
C THR A 136 9.25 19.15 -9.46
N GLY A 137 9.96 18.59 -10.43
CA GLY A 137 11.32 19.00 -10.79
C GLY A 137 12.41 18.61 -9.80
N VAL A 138 12.08 17.85 -8.74
CA VAL A 138 13.11 17.24 -7.89
C VAL A 138 13.91 16.24 -8.73
N PRO A 139 15.26 16.28 -8.73
CA PRO A 139 16.07 15.33 -9.48
C PRO A 139 15.83 13.88 -9.03
N GLU A 140 15.75 12.95 -9.98
CA GLU A 140 15.59 11.51 -9.71
C GLU A 140 16.66 11.00 -8.73
N SER A 141 17.91 11.50 -8.84
CA SER A 141 19.01 11.12 -7.95
C SER A 141 18.77 11.43 -6.46
N GLU A 142 17.80 12.27 -6.14
CA GLU A 142 17.38 12.61 -4.78
C GLU A 142 16.20 11.75 -4.28
N VAL A 143 15.66 10.87 -5.15
CA VAL A 143 14.54 9.99 -4.83
C VAL A 143 15.07 8.60 -4.48
N ARG A 144 14.66 8.09 -3.33
CA ARG A 144 14.99 6.73 -2.90
C ARG A 144 13.77 5.85 -3.02
N SER A 145 13.92 4.69 -3.66
CA SER A 145 12.86 3.71 -3.91
C SER A 145 12.97 2.43 -3.05
N GLY A 146 13.63 2.51 -1.90
CA GLY A 146 13.75 1.35 -1.00
C GLY A 146 12.44 0.99 -0.30
N GLY A 147 12.41 -0.20 0.35
CA GLY A 147 11.22 -0.73 1.04
C GLY A 147 10.77 0.02 2.31
N PHE A 148 11.49 1.06 2.75
CA PHE A 148 11.05 1.92 3.84
C PHE A 148 9.84 2.75 3.41
N VAL A 149 8.78 2.75 4.23
CA VAL A 149 7.47 3.30 3.88
C VAL A 149 7.51 4.75 3.37
N LEU A 150 8.29 5.64 4.00
CA LEU A 150 8.41 7.04 3.57
C LEU A 150 9.19 7.19 2.26
N SER A 151 10.14 6.30 1.97
CA SER A 151 10.84 6.28 0.69
C SER A 151 9.89 5.86 -0.43
N THR A 152 9.10 4.81 -0.21
CA THR A 152 8.07 4.36 -1.17
C THR A 152 7.01 5.44 -1.40
N GLU A 153 6.49 6.06 -0.33
CA GLU A 153 5.52 7.17 -0.42
C GLU A 153 6.07 8.32 -1.27
N ARG A 154 7.30 8.77 -0.97
CA ARG A 154 7.96 9.86 -1.70
C ARG A 154 8.21 9.50 -3.16
N ALA A 155 8.67 8.28 -3.45
CA ALA A 155 8.93 7.81 -4.80
C ALA A 155 7.65 7.76 -5.64
N ALA A 156 6.56 7.22 -5.10
CA ALA A 156 5.26 7.17 -5.76
C ALA A 156 4.72 8.59 -6.08
N LEU A 157 4.78 9.51 -5.12
CA LEU A 157 4.36 10.90 -5.32
C LEU A 157 5.27 11.65 -6.30
N TRP A 158 6.57 11.36 -6.31
CA TRP A 158 7.50 11.93 -7.28
C TRP A 158 7.18 11.47 -8.71
N CYS A 159 6.93 10.18 -8.92
CA CYS A 159 6.52 9.67 -10.22
C CYS A 159 5.22 10.34 -10.69
N LEU A 160 4.24 10.46 -9.79
CA LEU A 160 2.97 11.13 -10.08
C LEU A 160 3.16 12.61 -10.49
N ALA A 161 4.06 13.34 -9.81
CA ALA A 161 4.29 14.78 -10.06
C ALA A 161 5.13 15.06 -11.32
N ASN A 162 5.92 14.10 -11.81
CA ASN A 162 6.90 14.30 -12.88
C ASN A 162 6.57 13.53 -14.16
N THR A 163 5.36 12.97 -14.29
CA THR A 163 4.91 12.26 -15.49
C THR A 163 3.55 12.80 -15.94
N SER A 164 3.23 12.59 -17.22
CA SER A 164 2.02 13.12 -17.85
C SER A 164 0.94 12.07 -18.08
N SER A 165 1.26 10.79 -17.89
CA SER A 165 0.33 9.69 -18.10
C SER A 165 0.52 8.56 -17.09
N TYR A 166 -0.51 7.74 -16.91
CA TYR A 166 -0.44 6.55 -16.06
C TYR A 166 0.69 5.61 -16.49
N ALA A 167 0.84 5.39 -17.79
CA ALA A 167 1.88 4.51 -18.33
C ALA A 167 3.30 5.03 -18.00
N GLU A 168 3.54 6.34 -18.19
CA GLU A 168 4.81 6.95 -17.82
C GLU A 168 5.07 6.87 -16.32
N CYS A 169 4.04 7.13 -15.50
CA CYS A 169 4.15 7.06 -14.04
C CYS A 169 4.56 5.66 -13.56
N VAL A 170 3.90 4.62 -14.09
CA VAL A 170 4.24 3.23 -13.73
C VAL A 170 5.63 2.85 -14.23
N LEU A 171 6.00 3.25 -15.46
CA LEU A 171 7.34 2.99 -15.99
C LEU A 171 8.43 3.72 -15.18
N ALA A 172 8.19 4.94 -14.75
CA ALA A 172 9.11 5.65 -13.85
C ALA A 172 9.27 4.90 -12.54
N ALA A 173 8.15 4.49 -11.92
CA ALA A 173 8.18 3.79 -10.63
C ALA A 173 8.91 2.44 -10.65
N VAL A 174 8.82 1.68 -11.74
CA VAL A 174 9.50 0.36 -11.83
C VAL A 174 10.98 0.47 -12.21
N ASN A 175 11.45 1.65 -12.61
CA ASN A 175 12.85 1.90 -12.98
C ASN A 175 13.61 2.76 -11.94
N LEU A 176 12.94 3.27 -10.92
CA LEU A 176 13.55 3.88 -9.74
C LEU A 176 14.25 2.79 -8.91
#